data_13c20cf1a2e075125b417c257afa15df
#
_entry.id   13c20cf1a2e075125b417c257afa15df
#
_cell.length_a   1.000
_cell.length_b   1.000
_cell.length_c   1.000
_cell.angle_alpha   90.00
_cell.angle_beta   90.00
_cell.angle_gamma   90.00
#
_symmetry.space_group_name_H-M   'P 1'
#
loop_
_entity.id
_entity.type
_entity.pdbx_description
1 polymer ?
#
loop_
_entity_poly.entity_id
_entity_poly.type
_entity_poly.pdbx_seq_one_letter_code
_entity_poly.pdbx_strand_id
1 'polypeptide(L)'
;GEQTRDFCYIDDFTCAVFESLDNSDAFGEVINIASGVPVSIKDLIKKIVKIIGFGRPKFGIIPYKPLENMNLYADISKAERILQWHPSTSLDKGLRKTIF
;
A
#
# COMPACT_ATOMS: atom_id res chain seq x y z
N GLY A 1 -8.79 -12.98 -5.99
CA GLY A 1 -8.63 -12.23 -4.74
C GLY A 1 -7.51 -12.70 -3.84
N GLU A 2 -6.82 -13.79 -4.20
CA GLU A 2 -5.74 -14.32 -3.36
C GLU A 2 -4.41 -13.58 -3.57
N GLN A 3 -4.26 -12.83 -4.66
CA GLN A 3 -3.07 -12.05 -4.89
C GLN A 3 -2.88 -10.97 -3.82
N THR A 4 -1.65 -10.77 -3.37
CA THR A 4 -1.32 -9.73 -2.38
C THR A 4 -0.71 -8.52 -3.07
N ARG A 5 -1.01 -7.36 -2.51
CA ARG A 5 -0.47 -6.06 -2.96
C ARG A 5 -0.13 -5.20 -1.75
N ASP A 6 0.61 -4.18 -2.00
CA ASP A 6 1.02 -3.21 -0.99
C ASP A 6 0.17 -1.95 -1.14
N PHE A 7 -0.48 -1.54 -0.08
CA PHE A 7 -1.36 -0.35 -0.07
C PHE A 7 -0.79 0.68 0.91
N CYS A 8 -0.39 1.80 0.36
CA CYS A 8 0.16 2.92 1.13
C CYS A 8 -0.81 4.11 1.08
N TYR A 9 -1.10 4.69 2.24
CA TYR A 9 -1.97 5.87 2.28
C TYR A 9 -1.26 7.08 1.65
N ILE A 10 -2.03 7.88 0.93
CA ILE A 10 -1.47 8.97 0.11
C ILE A 10 -0.68 10.00 0.94
N ASP A 11 -1.12 10.31 2.16
CA ASP A 11 -0.40 11.28 2.99
C ASP A 11 0.97 10.74 3.43
N ASP A 12 1.07 9.44 3.69
CA ASP A 12 2.36 8.81 3.99
C ASP A 12 3.30 8.87 2.78
N PHE A 13 2.78 8.62 1.60
CA PHE A 13 3.54 8.75 0.36
C PHE A 13 4.00 10.19 0.14
N THR A 14 3.11 11.15 0.30
CA THR A 14 3.41 12.58 0.15
C THR A 14 4.49 13.03 1.13
N CYS A 15 4.43 12.56 2.37
CA CYS A 15 5.44 12.83 3.37
C CYS A 15 6.82 12.34 2.91
N ALA A 16 6.89 11.13 2.34
CA ALA A 16 8.15 10.59 1.81
C ALA A 16 8.72 11.45 0.68
N VAL A 17 7.85 11.95 -0.21
CA VAL A 17 8.28 12.86 -1.27
C VAL A 17 8.90 14.13 -0.70
N PHE A 18 8.25 14.76 0.27
CA PHE A 18 8.80 15.97 0.92
C PHE A 18 10.12 15.68 1.66
N GLU A 19 10.22 14.55 2.35
CA GLU A 19 11.46 14.16 3.02
C GLU A 19 12.63 13.97 2.04
N SER A 20 12.34 13.58 0.80
CA SER A 20 13.37 13.35 -0.22
C SER A 20 13.89 14.64 -0.84
N LEU A 21 13.12 15.73 -0.82
CA LEU A 21 13.47 16.95 -1.56
C LEU A 21 14.72 17.64 -1.02
N ASP A 22 14.90 17.69 0.29
CA ASP A 22 16.01 18.38 0.93
C ASP A 22 17.06 17.42 1.52
N ASN A 23 16.97 16.14 1.18
CA ASN A 23 17.89 15.12 1.70
C ASN A 23 18.90 14.74 0.63
N SER A 24 20.14 15.22 0.79
CA SER A 24 21.21 14.95 -0.17
C SER A 24 21.54 13.45 -0.30
N ASP A 25 21.29 12.65 0.72
CA ASP A 25 21.50 11.21 0.67
C ASP A 25 20.51 10.50 -0.26
N ALA A 26 19.39 11.16 -0.58
CA ALA A 26 18.40 10.64 -1.50
C ALA A 26 18.69 11.02 -2.96
N PHE A 27 19.57 11.97 -3.21
CA PHE A 27 19.85 12.45 -4.57
C PHE A 27 20.47 11.34 -5.42
N GLY A 28 19.85 11.10 -6.58
CA GLY A 28 20.30 10.06 -7.51
C GLY A 28 19.92 8.64 -7.10
N GLU A 29 19.21 8.46 -5.99
CA GLU A 29 18.79 7.17 -5.50
C GLU A 29 17.39 6.78 -5.99
N VAL A 30 17.18 5.48 -6.20
CA VAL A 30 15.85 4.90 -6.41
C VAL A 30 15.37 4.34 -5.07
N ILE A 31 14.27 4.86 -4.57
CA ILE A 31 13.75 4.51 -3.24
C ILE A 31 12.29 4.07 -3.39
N ASN A 32 11.99 2.84 -2.97
CA ASN A 32 10.63 2.33 -2.93
C ASN A 32 9.88 2.93 -1.75
N ILE A 33 8.71 3.49 -2.03
CA ILE A 33 7.81 4.03 -1.01
C ILE A 33 6.52 3.22 -1.03
N ALA A 34 6.22 2.57 0.08
CA ALA A 34 5.08 1.68 0.21
C ALA A 34 4.79 1.43 1.69
N SER A 35 3.85 0.56 2.01
CA SER A 35 3.60 0.17 3.41
C SER A 35 4.57 -0.91 3.90
N GLY A 36 5.10 -1.72 3.00
CA GLY A 36 5.91 -2.89 3.35
C GLY A 36 5.08 -4.08 3.84
N VAL A 37 3.76 -4.00 3.82
CA VAL A 37 2.86 -5.04 4.33
C VAL A 37 2.00 -5.60 3.19
N PRO A 38 2.13 -6.90 2.87
CA PRO A 38 1.28 -7.51 1.86
C PRO A 38 -0.15 -7.70 2.38
N VAL A 39 -1.13 -7.35 1.56
CA VAL A 39 -2.56 -7.55 1.85
C VAL A 39 -3.21 -8.19 0.63
N SER A 40 -3.98 -9.25 0.84
CA SER A 40 -4.71 -9.87 -0.27
C SER A 40 -5.85 -8.95 -0.74
N ILE A 41 -6.13 -9.00 -2.02
CA ILE A 41 -7.26 -8.23 -2.58
C ILE A 41 -8.58 -8.66 -1.92
N LYS A 42 -8.72 -9.95 -1.64
CA LYS A 42 -9.89 -10.47 -0.94
C LYS A 42 -10.08 -9.83 0.44
N ASP A 43 -9.01 -9.73 1.23
CA ASP A 43 -9.08 -9.13 2.56
C ASP A 43 -9.32 -7.62 2.48
N LEU A 44 -8.72 -6.95 1.50
CA LEU A 44 -9.00 -5.54 1.25
C LEU A 44 -10.49 -5.29 0.98
N ILE A 45 -11.07 -6.09 0.08
CA ILE A 45 -12.49 -5.97 -0.28
C ILE A 45 -13.37 -6.23 0.94
N LYS A 46 -13.07 -7.25 1.74
CA LYS A 46 -13.80 -7.54 2.98
C LYS A 46 -13.74 -6.37 3.96
N LYS A 47 -12.58 -5.74 4.10
CA LYS A 47 -12.45 -4.55 4.96
C LYS A 47 -13.29 -3.39 4.45
N ILE A 48 -13.27 -3.13 3.15
CA ILE A 48 -14.08 -2.07 2.54
C ILE A 48 -15.57 -2.31 2.78
N VAL A 49 -16.05 -3.53 2.53
CA VAL A 49 -17.46 -3.88 2.78
C VAL A 49 -17.83 -3.68 4.24
N LYS A 50 -16.96 -4.09 5.16
CA LYS A 50 -17.19 -3.91 6.60
C LYS A 50 -17.28 -2.43 6.99
N ILE A 51 -16.41 -1.60 6.44
CA ILE A 51 -16.38 -0.15 6.73
C ILE A 51 -17.62 0.54 6.18
N ILE A 52 -18.01 0.22 4.94
CA ILE A 52 -19.18 0.83 4.30
C ILE A 52 -20.48 0.27 4.88
N GLY A 53 -20.50 -0.98 5.28
CA GLY A 53 -21.65 -1.65 5.89
C GLY A 53 -22.55 -2.38 4.88
N PHE A 54 -22.24 -2.36 3.58
CA PHE A 54 -22.99 -3.09 2.56
C PHE A 54 -22.08 -3.45 1.39
N GLY A 55 -22.58 -4.31 0.51
CA GLY A 55 -21.88 -4.80 -0.66
C GLY A 55 -21.83 -6.32 -0.69
N ARG A 56 -21.82 -6.89 -1.88
CA ARG A 56 -21.77 -8.35 -2.10
C ARG A 56 -20.67 -8.66 -3.11
N PRO A 57 -19.42 -8.75 -2.65
CA PRO A 57 -18.32 -9.08 -3.55
C PRO A 57 -18.45 -10.51 -4.08
N LYS A 58 -18.06 -10.70 -5.32
CA LYS A 58 -18.04 -12.02 -5.97
C LYS A 58 -16.59 -12.40 -6.25
N PHE A 59 -16.04 -13.27 -5.41
CA PHE A 59 -14.67 -13.73 -5.55
C PHE A 59 -14.57 -14.89 -6.53
N GLY A 60 -13.44 -14.96 -7.25
CA GLY A 60 -13.12 -16.10 -8.12
C GLY A 60 -13.88 -16.16 -9.43
N ILE A 61 -14.61 -15.11 -9.83
CA ILE A 61 -15.38 -15.07 -11.09
C ILE A 61 -14.47 -14.72 -12.26
N ILE A 62 -13.58 -13.75 -12.07
CA ILE A 62 -12.64 -13.32 -13.12
C ILE A 62 -11.33 -14.08 -12.91
N PRO A 63 -10.85 -14.83 -13.92
CA PRO A 63 -9.59 -15.57 -13.79
C PRO A 63 -8.41 -14.59 -13.70
N TYR A 64 -7.33 -15.05 -13.05
CA TYR A 64 -6.09 -14.28 -13.03
C TYR A 64 -5.50 -14.16 -14.43
N LYS A 65 -4.81 -13.05 -14.67
CA LYS A 65 -4.06 -12.87 -15.91
C LYS A 65 -2.92 -13.89 -15.97
N PRO A 66 -2.54 -14.34 -17.17
CA PRO A 66 -1.33 -15.15 -17.32
C PRO A 66 -0.12 -14.44 -16.70
N LEU A 67 0.71 -15.19 -15.97
CA LEU A 67 1.90 -14.66 -15.30
C LEU A 67 1.60 -13.58 -14.24
N GLU A 68 0.40 -13.61 -13.65
CA GLU A 68 0.05 -12.74 -12.54
C GLU A 68 1.01 -12.96 -11.35
N ASN A 69 1.64 -11.88 -10.88
CA ASN A 69 2.44 -11.94 -9.67
C ASN A 69 1.49 -12.01 -8.46
N MET A 70 1.47 -13.13 -7.78
CA MET A 70 0.55 -13.36 -6.65
C MET A 70 1.00 -12.68 -5.36
N ASN A 71 2.28 -12.32 -5.24
CA ASN A 71 2.81 -11.64 -4.06
C ASN A 71 3.66 -10.45 -4.50
N LEU A 72 3.09 -9.26 -4.39
CA LEU A 72 3.79 -8.04 -4.76
C LEU A 72 3.66 -7.02 -3.62
N TYR A 73 4.77 -6.80 -2.94
CA TYR A 73 4.90 -5.78 -1.91
C TYR A 73 6.33 -5.31 -1.84
N ALA A 74 6.57 -4.15 -1.27
CA ALA A 74 7.89 -3.53 -1.30
C ALA A 74 8.68 -3.77 -0.02
N ASP A 75 10.00 -3.80 -0.16
CA ASP A 75 10.93 -3.65 0.95
C ASP A 75 11.20 -2.15 1.12
N ILE A 76 10.79 -1.59 2.25
CA ILE A 76 10.91 -0.16 2.55
C ILE A 76 12.14 0.17 3.40
N SER A 77 13.04 -0.79 3.63
CA SER A 77 14.20 -0.58 4.49
C SER A 77 15.10 0.56 4.02
N LYS A 78 15.22 0.76 2.71
CA LYS A 78 16.00 1.87 2.13
C LYS A 78 15.37 3.23 2.45
N ALA A 79 14.05 3.34 2.36
CA ALA A 79 13.32 4.56 2.72
C ALA A 79 13.51 4.88 4.22
N GLU A 80 13.41 3.87 5.07
CA GLU A 80 13.63 4.03 6.51
C GLU A 80 15.04 4.52 6.80
N ARG A 81 16.06 3.94 6.15
CA ARG A 81 17.46 4.26 6.36
C ARG A 81 17.83 5.65 5.83
N ILE A 82 17.47 5.95 4.58
CA ILE A 82 17.89 7.19 3.90
C ILE A 82 17.01 8.37 4.30
N LEU A 83 15.69 8.19 4.30
CA LEU A 83 14.73 9.26 4.55
C LEU A 83 14.30 9.36 6.02
N GLN A 84 14.65 8.37 6.84
CA GLN A 84 14.13 8.24 8.21
C GLN A 84 12.59 8.30 8.21
N TRP A 85 12.01 7.69 7.17
CA TRP A 85 10.57 7.66 6.92
C TRP A 85 10.03 6.25 7.11
N HIS A 86 8.85 6.16 7.67
CA HIS A 86 8.06 4.91 7.71
C HIS A 86 6.57 5.26 7.59
N PRO A 87 5.75 4.35 7.07
CA PRO A 87 4.32 4.59 6.98
C PRO A 87 3.71 4.67 8.38
N SER A 88 2.89 5.69 8.61
CA SER A 88 2.27 5.93 9.92
C SER A 88 0.78 5.65 9.95
N THR A 89 0.17 5.35 8.79
CA THR A 89 -1.27 5.15 8.66
C THR A 89 -1.57 3.67 8.43
N SER A 90 -2.35 3.05 9.32
CA SER A 90 -2.81 1.68 9.13
C SER A 90 -3.76 1.57 7.93
N LEU A 91 -3.91 0.35 7.40
CA LEU A 91 -4.83 0.10 6.29
C LEU A 91 -6.26 0.51 6.66
N ASP A 92 -6.75 0.14 7.84
CA ASP A 92 -8.11 0.50 8.27
C ASP A 92 -8.30 2.01 8.35
N LYS A 93 -7.35 2.72 8.95
CA LYS A 93 -7.41 4.17 9.07
C LYS A 93 -7.34 4.85 7.70
N GLY A 94 -6.45 4.39 6.82
CA GLY A 94 -6.31 4.91 5.46
C GLY A 94 -7.58 4.69 4.64
N LEU A 95 -8.18 3.50 4.72
CA LEU A 95 -9.44 3.20 4.04
C LEU A 95 -10.58 4.11 4.53
N ARG A 96 -10.71 4.30 5.84
CA ARG A 96 -11.74 5.18 6.41
C ARG A 96 -11.57 6.62 5.91
N LYS A 97 -10.36 7.13 5.89
CA LYS A 97 -10.06 8.47 5.37
C LYS A 97 -10.34 8.59 3.88
N THR A 98 -10.10 7.53 3.11
CA THR A 98 -10.31 7.52 1.66
C THR A 98 -11.80 7.45 1.31
N ILE A 99 -12.58 6.65 2.06
CA ILE A 99 -14.01 6.44 1.81
C ILE A 99 -14.82 7.64 2.30
N PHE A 100 -14.47 8.20 3.42
CA PHE A 100 -15.16 9.30 4.06
C PHE A 100 -14.30 10.57 4.00
#